data_3b3afb3026e578c30f0998becf7fe8ea
#
_entry.id   3b3afb3026e578c30f0998becf7fe8ea
#
_cell.length_a   1.000
_cell.length_b   1.000
_cell.length_c   1.000
_cell.angle_alpha   90.00
_cell.angle_beta   90.00
_cell.angle_gamma   90.00
#
_symmetry.space_group_name_H-M   'P 1'
#
loop_
_entity.id
_entity.type
_entity.pdbx_description
1 polymer ?
#
loop_
_entity_poly.entity_id
_entity_poly.type
_entity_poly.pdbx_seq_one_letter_code
_entity_poly.pdbx_strand_id
1 'polypeptide(L)'
;MCERGAVEFQDVVRRRRMVRSFESTPVPADTLDRVLRNALRAPSAGFTQGFAFLVLEGEEQTKRFWSVTFDDAGRRSTFAYPHLLDAPVLVIPLSSKQAYLDRYAEPDKGVSDRRESFWPVPYWHIDTGFAAMLMLLTAVDAGLGALFFGIFPEHLAGVRAEFGVPDAFTPIGAIALGYATGGDAPSPSLDRGRKPLDAVVHRGHWSEP
;
A
#
# COMPACT_ATOMS: atom_id res chain seq x y z
N MET A 1 -0.05 7.59 31.26
CA MET A 1 0.41 7.21 29.90
C MET A 1 0.97 5.81 30.01
N CYS A 2 0.22 4.80 29.53
CA CYS A 2 0.74 3.43 29.53
C CYS A 2 1.70 3.33 28.34
N GLU A 3 2.99 3.22 28.60
CA GLU A 3 3.96 2.77 27.59
C GLU A 3 3.51 1.38 27.14
N ARG A 4 2.88 1.28 25.98
CA ARG A 4 2.76 0.01 25.28
C ARG A 4 4.17 -0.40 24.91
N GLY A 5 4.71 -1.43 25.59
CA GLY A 5 6.01 -2.00 25.26
C GLY A 5 6.13 -2.24 23.76
N ALA A 6 7.33 -2.06 23.21
CA ALA A 6 7.62 -2.29 21.80
C ALA A 6 7.14 -3.70 21.42
N VAL A 7 6.35 -3.80 20.32
CA VAL A 7 5.93 -5.09 19.79
C VAL A 7 7.15 -5.71 19.10
N GLU A 8 7.48 -6.97 19.43
CA GLU A 8 8.57 -7.68 18.76
C GLU A 8 8.31 -7.78 17.25
N PHE A 9 9.31 -7.49 16.44
CA PHE A 9 9.19 -7.48 14.97
C PHE A 9 8.61 -8.79 14.42
N GLN A 10 9.00 -9.94 14.98
CA GLN A 10 8.48 -11.24 14.58
C GLN A 10 6.97 -11.38 14.85
N ASP A 11 6.46 -10.73 15.90
CA ASP A 11 5.04 -10.69 16.20
C ASP A 11 4.28 -9.82 15.21
N VAL A 12 4.84 -8.67 14.83
CA VAL A 12 4.28 -7.81 13.78
C VAL A 12 4.13 -8.60 12.48
N VAL A 13 5.19 -9.28 12.05
CA VAL A 13 5.18 -10.09 10.80
C VAL A 13 4.15 -11.22 10.88
N ARG A 14 4.07 -11.94 12.00
CA ARG A 14 3.11 -13.05 12.19
C ARG A 14 1.66 -12.56 12.23
N ARG A 15 1.40 -11.45 12.91
CA ARG A 15 0.06 -10.87 13.10
C ARG A 15 -0.45 -10.13 11.86
N ARG A 16 0.45 -9.68 10.97
CA ARG A 16 0.03 -8.97 9.76
C ARG A 16 -0.91 -9.85 8.92
N ARG A 17 -2.10 -9.36 8.73
CA ARG A 17 -3.12 -9.93 7.83
C ARG A 17 -3.77 -8.81 7.01
N MET A 18 -4.45 -9.16 5.93
CA MET A 18 -5.26 -8.21 5.16
C MET A 18 -6.65 -8.14 5.78
N VAL A 19 -6.94 -7.03 6.46
CA VAL A 19 -8.22 -6.75 7.12
C VAL A 19 -9.18 -6.14 6.11
N ARG A 20 -10.41 -6.66 6.04
CA ARG A 20 -11.45 -6.21 5.09
C ARG A 20 -12.71 -5.72 5.77
N SER A 21 -12.70 -5.61 7.10
CA SER A 21 -13.84 -5.15 7.87
C SER A 21 -13.34 -4.15 8.93
N PHE A 22 -13.75 -2.90 8.77
CA PHE A 22 -13.28 -1.79 9.59
C PHE A 22 -14.43 -1.15 10.36
N GLU A 23 -14.09 -0.62 11.54
CA GLU A 23 -14.92 0.35 12.25
C GLU A 23 -14.73 1.73 11.60
N SER A 24 -15.75 2.57 11.68
CA SER A 24 -15.68 3.98 11.25
C SER A 24 -14.94 4.88 12.25
N THR A 25 -14.43 4.31 13.36
CA THR A 25 -13.69 5.04 14.40
C THR A 25 -12.47 5.72 13.80
N PRO A 26 -12.29 7.04 13.96
CA PRO A 26 -11.15 7.77 13.41
C PRO A 26 -9.81 7.23 13.94
N VAL A 27 -8.81 7.20 13.06
CA VAL A 27 -7.43 6.91 13.45
C VAL A 27 -6.82 8.19 14.05
N PRO A 28 -6.19 8.14 15.24
CA PRO A 28 -5.50 9.31 15.80
C PRO A 28 -4.42 9.84 14.86
N ALA A 29 -4.34 11.17 14.72
CA ALA A 29 -3.42 11.82 13.78
C ALA A 29 -1.95 11.45 14.03
N ASP A 30 -1.51 11.36 15.29
CA ASP A 30 -0.16 10.95 15.66
C ASP A 30 0.16 9.49 15.24
N THR A 31 -0.84 8.61 15.28
CA THR A 31 -0.74 7.23 14.84
C THR A 31 -0.63 7.15 13.31
N LEU A 32 -1.47 7.90 12.58
CA LEU A 32 -1.40 7.98 11.13
C LEU A 32 -0.06 8.60 10.68
N ASP A 33 0.36 9.67 11.30
CA ASP A 33 1.66 10.30 11.08
C ASP A 33 2.83 9.32 11.27
N ARG A 34 2.75 8.45 12.29
CA ARG A 34 3.76 7.41 12.51
C ARG A 34 3.79 6.41 11.36
N VAL A 35 2.62 5.97 10.87
CA VAL A 35 2.52 5.09 9.70
C VAL A 35 3.18 5.72 8.47
N LEU A 36 2.87 6.99 8.20
CA LEU A 36 3.42 7.72 7.05
C LEU A 36 4.93 7.97 7.19
N ARG A 37 5.41 8.39 8.36
CA ARG A 37 6.85 8.59 8.62
C ARG A 37 7.66 7.31 8.47
N ASN A 38 7.13 6.17 8.90
CA ASN A 38 7.81 4.89 8.74
C ASN A 38 7.88 4.49 7.26
N ALA A 39 6.86 4.81 6.45
CA ALA A 39 6.89 4.59 5.00
C ALA A 39 8.05 5.35 4.32
N LEU A 40 8.40 6.56 4.79
CA LEU A 40 9.52 7.33 4.28
C LEU A 40 10.88 6.68 4.54
N ARG A 41 10.96 5.64 5.38
CA ARG A 41 12.19 4.86 5.62
C ARG A 41 12.40 3.75 4.58
N ALA A 42 11.50 3.61 3.62
CA ALA A 42 11.66 2.65 2.53
C ALA A 42 12.96 2.91 1.75
N PRO A 43 13.71 1.88 1.42
CA PRO A 43 14.84 2.03 0.49
C PRO A 43 14.33 2.40 -0.90
N SER A 44 15.18 3.13 -1.65
CA SER A 44 14.91 3.39 -3.07
C SER A 44 16.19 3.36 -3.89
N ALA A 45 16.10 2.85 -5.11
CA ALA A 45 17.23 2.79 -6.03
C ALA A 45 17.82 4.20 -6.24
N GLY A 46 19.14 4.33 -6.03
CA GLY A 46 19.83 5.62 -6.11
C GLY A 46 19.36 6.66 -5.09
N PHE A 47 18.66 6.25 -4.04
CA PHE A 47 17.99 7.12 -3.06
C PHE A 47 17.05 8.12 -3.74
N THR A 48 16.36 7.66 -4.78
CA THR A 48 15.47 8.49 -5.63
C THR A 48 14.25 8.99 -4.86
N GLN A 49 13.68 8.18 -3.95
CA GLN A 49 12.47 8.51 -3.20
C GLN A 49 11.30 8.96 -4.11
N GLY A 50 11.17 8.32 -5.28
CA GLY A 50 10.21 8.65 -6.32
C GLY A 50 8.80 8.15 -6.02
N PHE A 51 8.33 8.36 -4.79
CA PHE A 51 6.99 8.02 -4.33
C PHE A 51 6.33 9.21 -3.63
N ALA A 52 5.02 9.22 -3.65
CA ALA A 52 4.18 10.15 -2.89
C ALA A 52 2.98 9.38 -2.30
N PHE A 53 2.31 9.96 -1.34
CA PHE A 53 1.14 9.38 -0.69
C PHE A 53 -0.01 10.39 -0.72
N LEU A 54 -1.10 10.03 -1.39
CA LEU A 54 -2.36 10.74 -1.24
C LEU A 54 -3.10 10.12 -0.05
N VAL A 55 -3.38 10.92 0.96
CA VAL A 55 -4.04 10.48 2.19
C VAL A 55 -5.45 11.04 2.22
N LEU A 56 -6.43 10.17 2.41
CA LEU A 56 -7.84 10.50 2.51
C LEU A 56 -8.31 10.13 3.91
N GLU A 57 -8.72 11.12 4.69
CA GLU A 57 -9.12 10.98 6.08
C GLU A 57 -10.59 11.33 6.28
N GLY A 58 -11.28 10.47 7.02
CA GLY A 58 -12.69 10.64 7.34
C GLY A 58 -13.63 10.26 6.20
N GLU A 59 -14.88 10.11 6.57
CA GLU A 59 -15.93 9.58 5.71
C GLU A 59 -16.12 10.38 4.41
N GLU A 60 -16.04 11.72 4.49
CA GLU A 60 -16.23 12.59 3.33
C GLU A 60 -15.19 12.29 2.23
N GLN A 61 -13.90 12.21 2.60
CA GLN A 61 -12.83 12.01 1.63
C GLN A 61 -12.79 10.55 1.13
N THR A 62 -13.00 9.58 2.02
CA THR A 62 -13.00 8.16 1.62
C THR A 62 -14.19 7.83 0.72
N LYS A 63 -15.37 8.43 0.95
CA LYS A 63 -16.54 8.29 0.07
C LYS A 63 -16.26 8.80 -1.35
N ARG A 64 -15.52 9.87 -1.53
CA ARG A 64 -15.14 10.38 -2.85
C ARG A 64 -14.29 9.35 -3.60
N PHE A 65 -13.36 8.65 -2.93
CA PHE A 65 -12.60 7.57 -3.55
C PHE A 65 -13.52 6.41 -3.97
N TRP A 66 -14.43 6.01 -3.08
CA TRP A 66 -15.36 4.91 -3.40
C TRP A 66 -16.34 5.27 -4.51
N SER A 67 -16.74 6.52 -4.64
CA SER A 67 -17.64 6.96 -5.71
C SER A 67 -17.03 6.85 -7.11
N VAL A 68 -15.70 6.94 -7.24
CA VAL A 68 -14.99 6.83 -8.52
C VAL A 68 -14.36 5.46 -8.76
N THR A 69 -14.32 4.58 -7.75
CA THR A 69 -13.72 3.24 -7.86
C THR A 69 -14.69 2.10 -7.61
N PHE A 70 -15.80 2.37 -6.97
CA PHE A 70 -16.81 1.41 -6.60
C PHE A 70 -18.18 2.01 -6.91
N ASP A 71 -18.71 1.69 -8.09
CA ASP A 71 -20.06 2.17 -8.51
C ASP A 71 -21.12 1.66 -7.52
N ASP A 72 -21.58 2.56 -6.63
CA ASP A 72 -22.33 2.23 -5.41
C ASP A 72 -23.83 2.05 -5.66
N ALA A 73 -24.32 2.14 -6.89
CA ALA A 73 -25.75 1.98 -7.19
C ALA A 73 -26.26 0.56 -6.87
N GLY A 74 -26.28 0.19 -5.58
CA GLY A 74 -26.78 -1.07 -5.05
C GLY A 74 -25.74 -2.17 -4.83
N ARG A 75 -24.49 -1.98 -5.16
CA ARG A 75 -23.43 -3.00 -5.01
C ARG A 75 -22.98 -3.23 -3.56
N ARG A 76 -23.16 -2.25 -2.65
CA ARG A 76 -22.74 -2.41 -1.25
C ARG A 76 -23.41 -3.63 -0.58
N SER A 77 -24.67 -3.89 -0.87
CA SER A 77 -25.40 -5.02 -0.30
C SER A 77 -24.99 -6.39 -0.84
N THR A 78 -24.40 -6.42 -2.04
CA THR A 78 -23.90 -7.65 -2.69
C THR A 78 -22.40 -7.79 -2.62
N PHE A 79 -21.67 -6.76 -2.14
CA PHE A 79 -20.23 -6.77 -1.98
C PHE A 79 -19.82 -7.67 -0.80
N ALA A 80 -18.89 -8.58 -1.05
CA ALA A 80 -18.47 -9.57 -0.06
C ALA A 80 -17.85 -8.96 1.22
N TYR A 81 -17.40 -7.70 1.16
CA TYR A 81 -16.72 -7.00 2.26
C TYR A 81 -17.29 -5.59 2.45
N PRO A 82 -18.58 -5.42 2.80
CA PRO A 82 -19.23 -4.10 2.85
C PRO A 82 -18.58 -3.15 3.84
N HIS A 83 -18.01 -3.67 4.94
CA HIS A 83 -17.30 -2.89 5.95
C HIS A 83 -15.87 -2.47 5.55
N LEU A 84 -15.38 -2.84 4.37
CA LEU A 84 -14.20 -2.24 3.79
C LEU A 84 -14.44 -0.76 3.46
N LEU A 85 -15.66 -0.43 3.05
CA LEU A 85 -16.06 0.94 2.70
C LEU A 85 -16.17 1.86 3.93
N ASP A 86 -16.17 1.29 5.13
CA ASP A 86 -16.22 2.03 6.41
C ASP A 86 -14.82 2.42 6.92
N ALA A 87 -13.74 2.00 6.24
CA ALA A 87 -12.37 2.35 6.64
C ALA A 87 -12.21 3.88 6.76
N PRO A 88 -11.79 4.40 7.95
CA PRO A 88 -11.70 5.83 8.19
C PRO A 88 -10.55 6.51 7.45
N VAL A 89 -9.58 5.75 6.97
CA VAL A 89 -8.42 6.27 6.23
C VAL A 89 -8.14 5.41 5.02
N LEU A 90 -7.91 6.07 3.88
CA LEU A 90 -7.32 5.47 2.69
C LEU A 90 -6.02 6.19 2.35
N VAL A 91 -4.96 5.44 2.09
CA VAL A 91 -3.70 5.96 1.56
C VAL A 91 -3.50 5.39 0.18
N ILE A 92 -3.29 6.24 -0.82
CA ILE A 92 -2.99 5.84 -2.19
C ILE A 92 -1.50 6.05 -2.44
N PRO A 93 -0.67 4.99 -2.43
CA PRO A 93 0.73 5.10 -2.79
C PRO A 93 0.87 5.38 -4.28
N LEU A 94 1.64 6.41 -4.59
CA LEU A 94 1.89 6.94 -5.93
C LEU A 94 3.36 6.75 -6.27
N SER A 95 3.66 6.20 -7.43
CA SER A 95 5.04 6.03 -7.93
C SER A 95 5.32 6.97 -9.08
N SER A 96 6.54 7.50 -9.16
CA SER A 96 6.98 8.37 -10.25
C SER A 96 8.13 7.73 -11.03
N LYS A 97 7.84 7.19 -12.22
CA LYS A 97 8.87 6.74 -13.17
C LYS A 97 9.84 7.88 -13.51
N GLN A 98 9.30 9.06 -13.77
CA GLN A 98 10.08 10.21 -14.17
C GLN A 98 11.18 10.56 -13.15
N ALA A 99 10.88 10.49 -11.86
CA ALA A 99 11.86 10.74 -10.82
C ALA A 99 13.09 9.82 -10.91
N TYR A 100 12.89 8.54 -11.29
CA TYR A 100 13.99 7.59 -11.48
C TYR A 100 14.79 7.87 -12.74
N LEU A 101 14.14 8.21 -13.84
CA LEU A 101 14.82 8.58 -15.08
C LEU A 101 15.66 9.84 -14.87
N ASP A 102 15.15 10.84 -14.18
CA ASP A 102 15.85 12.08 -13.88
C ASP A 102 17.02 11.86 -12.91
N ARG A 103 16.80 11.12 -11.82
CA ARG A 103 17.87 10.82 -10.84
C ARG A 103 19.05 10.07 -11.47
N TYR A 104 18.78 9.12 -12.35
CA TYR A 104 19.82 8.34 -12.99
C TYR A 104 20.49 9.06 -14.17
N ALA A 105 19.93 10.17 -14.63
CA ALA A 105 20.57 11.07 -15.57
C ALA A 105 21.53 12.07 -14.91
N GLU A 106 21.57 12.11 -13.57
CA GLU A 106 22.53 12.95 -12.86
C GLU A 106 23.97 12.46 -13.03
N PRO A 107 24.99 13.36 -12.92
CA PRO A 107 26.39 13.03 -13.23
C PRO A 107 26.98 11.85 -12.48
N ASP A 108 26.51 11.59 -11.24
CA ASP A 108 26.98 10.47 -10.41
C ASP A 108 26.43 9.10 -10.83
N LYS A 109 25.44 9.06 -11.77
CA LYS A 109 24.79 7.82 -12.24
C LYS A 109 25.15 7.43 -13.67
N GLY A 110 25.51 8.39 -14.52
CA GLY A 110 26.06 8.13 -15.86
C GLY A 110 25.05 7.65 -16.92
N VAL A 111 23.74 7.73 -16.67
CA VAL A 111 22.68 7.35 -17.64
C VAL A 111 22.03 8.64 -18.18
N SER A 112 22.81 9.43 -18.91
CA SER A 112 22.44 10.81 -19.31
C SER A 112 21.24 10.92 -20.25
N ASP A 113 20.87 9.85 -20.95
CA ASP A 113 19.77 9.83 -21.94
C ASP A 113 18.40 9.51 -21.35
N ARG A 114 18.26 9.36 -20.04
CA ARG A 114 17.01 9.02 -19.32
C ARG A 114 16.26 7.81 -19.91
N ARG A 115 16.99 6.87 -20.53
CA ARG A 115 16.35 5.73 -21.19
C ARG A 115 15.69 4.78 -20.21
N GLU A 116 14.43 4.46 -20.44
CA GLU A 116 13.68 3.48 -19.66
C GLU A 116 14.26 2.06 -19.80
N SER A 117 14.87 1.75 -20.97
CA SER A 117 15.51 0.45 -21.24
C SER A 117 16.72 0.12 -20.35
N PHE A 118 17.23 1.10 -19.59
CA PHE A 118 18.22 0.87 -18.53
C PHE A 118 17.66 0.02 -17.38
N TRP A 119 16.34 0.07 -17.19
CA TRP A 119 15.68 -0.56 -16.06
C TRP A 119 15.13 -1.93 -16.47
N PRO A 120 15.71 -3.06 -15.96
CA PRO A 120 15.20 -4.41 -16.28
C PRO A 120 13.81 -4.67 -15.73
N VAL A 121 13.43 -3.96 -14.68
CA VAL A 121 12.11 -3.98 -14.03
C VAL A 121 11.74 -2.58 -13.52
N PRO A 122 10.46 -2.27 -13.31
CA PRO A 122 10.01 -0.94 -12.87
C PRO A 122 10.29 -0.69 -11.38
N TYR A 123 11.53 -0.32 -11.04
CA TYR A 123 11.95 -0.07 -9.64
C TYR A 123 11.10 0.98 -8.94
N TRP A 124 10.56 1.96 -9.65
CA TRP A 124 9.62 2.95 -9.09
C TRP A 124 8.38 2.32 -8.44
N HIS A 125 7.87 1.19 -8.98
CA HIS A 125 6.78 0.46 -8.35
C HIS A 125 7.25 -0.42 -7.19
N ILE A 126 8.43 -1.04 -7.32
CA ILE A 126 9.02 -1.90 -6.29
C ILE A 126 9.27 -1.07 -5.02
N ASP A 127 9.96 0.06 -5.14
CA ASP A 127 10.34 0.90 -4.01
C ASP A 127 9.09 1.53 -3.34
N THR A 128 8.10 1.93 -4.14
CA THR A 128 6.79 2.36 -3.60
C THR A 128 6.08 1.21 -2.87
N GLY A 129 6.23 -0.02 -3.35
CA GLY A 129 5.75 -1.23 -2.66
C GLY A 129 6.44 -1.48 -1.33
N PHE A 130 7.75 -1.18 -1.21
CA PHE A 130 8.46 -1.23 0.08
C PHE A 130 7.87 -0.23 1.08
N ALA A 131 7.59 1.01 0.64
CA ALA A 131 6.94 2.00 1.46
C ALA A 131 5.53 1.55 1.90
N ALA A 132 4.74 0.99 0.99
CA ALA A 132 3.43 0.42 1.29
C ALA A 132 3.53 -0.71 2.32
N MET A 133 4.53 -1.61 2.21
CA MET A 133 4.73 -2.68 3.19
C MET A 133 5.08 -2.14 4.57
N LEU A 134 5.90 -1.09 4.68
CA LEU A 134 6.18 -0.44 5.95
C LEU A 134 4.93 0.16 6.59
N MET A 135 4.00 0.71 5.79
CA MET A 135 2.70 1.15 6.32
C MET A 135 1.91 -0.02 6.90
N LEU A 136 1.82 -1.15 6.19
CA LEU A 136 1.09 -2.33 6.66
C LEU A 136 1.67 -2.89 7.97
N LEU A 137 2.99 -2.94 8.10
CA LEU A 137 3.65 -3.42 9.32
C LEU A 137 3.46 -2.43 10.47
N THR A 138 3.60 -1.12 10.22
CA THR A 138 3.38 -0.09 11.23
C THR A 138 1.93 -0.05 11.72
N ALA A 139 0.96 -0.29 10.83
CA ALA A 139 -0.45 -0.41 11.23
C ALA A 139 -0.64 -1.53 12.25
N VAL A 140 -0.04 -2.71 12.01
CA VAL A 140 -0.11 -3.85 12.95
C VAL A 140 0.56 -3.50 14.29
N ASP A 141 1.74 -2.86 14.26
CA ASP A 141 2.44 -2.38 15.47
C ASP A 141 1.58 -1.38 16.24
N ALA A 142 0.85 -0.53 15.53
CA ALA A 142 -0.07 0.45 16.11
C ALA A 142 -1.40 -0.15 16.62
N GLY A 143 -1.64 -1.45 16.42
CA GLY A 143 -2.92 -2.10 16.76
C GLY A 143 -4.04 -1.82 15.76
N LEU A 144 -3.71 -1.34 14.55
CA LEU A 144 -4.64 -1.13 13.46
C LEU A 144 -4.74 -2.36 12.54
N GLY A 145 -5.87 -2.47 11.86
CA GLY A 145 -6.03 -3.28 10.66
C GLY A 145 -5.56 -2.52 9.41
N ALA A 146 -5.08 -3.27 8.42
CA ALA A 146 -4.73 -2.70 7.12
C ALA A 146 -5.02 -3.67 5.97
N LEU A 147 -5.37 -3.11 4.81
CA LEU A 147 -5.53 -3.83 3.55
C LEU A 147 -4.86 -3.06 2.42
N PHE A 148 -3.92 -3.68 1.71
CA PHE A 148 -3.50 -3.20 0.39
C PHE A 148 -4.38 -3.87 -0.68
N PHE A 149 -4.96 -3.07 -1.59
CA PHE A 149 -5.78 -3.57 -2.69
C PHE A 149 -5.53 -2.80 -3.99
N GLY A 150 -5.79 -3.46 -5.13
CA GLY A 150 -5.64 -2.85 -6.44
C GLY A 150 -6.76 -1.87 -6.77
N ILE A 151 -6.45 -0.86 -7.57
CA ILE A 151 -7.42 -0.01 -8.26
C ILE A 151 -7.53 -0.58 -9.69
N PHE A 152 -8.74 -0.89 -10.14
CA PHE A 152 -8.93 -1.40 -11.50
C PHE A 152 -8.51 -0.37 -12.55
N PRO A 153 -7.93 -0.79 -13.69
CA PRO A 153 -7.43 0.12 -14.72
C PRO A 153 -8.44 1.15 -15.19
N GLU A 154 -9.71 0.77 -15.33
CA GLU A 154 -10.83 1.64 -15.75
C GLU A 154 -11.12 2.77 -14.77
N HIS A 155 -10.74 2.63 -13.49
CA HIS A 155 -10.99 3.63 -12.46
C HIS A 155 -9.81 4.59 -12.24
N LEU A 156 -8.61 4.28 -12.76
CA LEU A 156 -7.42 5.10 -12.54
C LEU A 156 -7.58 6.55 -13.01
N ALA A 157 -8.20 6.75 -14.18
CA ALA A 157 -8.46 8.09 -14.70
C ALA A 157 -9.41 8.88 -13.80
N GLY A 158 -10.47 8.23 -13.25
CA GLY A 158 -11.40 8.84 -12.31
C GLY A 158 -10.72 9.25 -11.01
N VAL A 159 -9.88 8.38 -10.43
CA VAL A 159 -9.11 8.70 -9.21
C VAL A 159 -8.16 9.88 -9.45
N ARG A 160 -7.47 9.90 -10.59
CA ARG A 160 -6.57 11.01 -10.92
C ARG A 160 -7.31 12.35 -11.04
N ALA A 161 -8.44 12.34 -11.75
CA ALA A 161 -9.25 13.54 -11.96
C ALA A 161 -9.85 14.05 -10.64
N GLU A 162 -10.42 13.14 -9.82
CA GLU A 162 -11.07 13.47 -8.56
C GLU A 162 -10.12 14.11 -7.54
N PHE A 163 -8.88 13.62 -7.48
CA PHE A 163 -7.90 14.05 -6.48
C PHE A 163 -6.75 14.89 -7.03
N GLY A 164 -6.80 15.28 -8.30
CA GLY A 164 -5.78 16.13 -8.91
C GLY A 164 -4.39 15.47 -8.96
N VAL A 165 -4.31 14.13 -9.11
CA VAL A 165 -3.03 13.40 -9.16
C VAL A 165 -2.30 13.73 -10.47
N PRO A 166 -1.09 14.35 -10.41
CA PRO A 166 -0.34 14.71 -11.61
C PRO A 166 0.04 13.51 -12.48
N ASP A 167 0.21 13.75 -13.79
CA ASP A 167 0.58 12.69 -14.75
C ASP A 167 1.93 12.02 -14.46
N ALA A 168 2.82 12.73 -13.77
CA ALA A 168 4.11 12.19 -13.34
C ALA A 168 4.01 11.07 -12.29
N PHE A 169 2.83 10.89 -11.68
CA PHE A 169 2.59 9.89 -10.65
C PHE A 169 1.57 8.84 -11.10
N THR A 170 1.81 7.59 -10.73
CA THR A 170 0.93 6.45 -10.99
C THR A 170 0.51 5.80 -9.69
N PRO A 171 -0.80 5.71 -9.38
CA PRO A 171 -1.29 4.93 -8.26
C PRO A 171 -0.92 3.44 -8.44
N ILE A 172 -0.31 2.83 -7.42
CA ILE A 172 0.02 1.38 -7.45
C ILE A 172 -1.04 0.52 -6.75
N GLY A 173 -2.02 1.14 -6.14
CA GLY A 173 -3.09 0.54 -5.36
C GLY A 173 -3.57 1.51 -4.29
N ALA A 174 -4.34 1.01 -3.34
CA ALA A 174 -4.77 1.76 -2.16
C ALA A 174 -4.59 0.93 -0.89
N ILE A 175 -4.40 1.60 0.24
CA ILE A 175 -4.29 1.00 1.57
C ILE A 175 -5.45 1.53 2.40
N ALA A 176 -6.36 0.64 2.83
CA ALA A 176 -7.33 0.96 3.86
C ALA A 176 -6.70 0.75 5.24
N LEU A 177 -6.92 1.71 6.15
CA LEU A 177 -6.41 1.70 7.53
C LEU A 177 -7.55 2.03 8.50
N GLY A 178 -7.57 1.36 9.63
CA GLY A 178 -8.55 1.59 10.70
C GLY A 178 -8.56 0.47 11.73
N TYR A 179 -9.49 0.52 12.66
CA TYR A 179 -9.69 -0.56 13.63
C TYR A 179 -10.50 -1.69 13.00
N ALA A 180 -10.04 -2.94 13.21
CA ALA A 180 -10.76 -4.10 12.70
C ALA A 180 -11.99 -4.40 13.55
N THR A 181 -13.14 -4.70 12.93
CA THR A 181 -14.39 -5.04 13.65
C THR A 181 -14.34 -6.38 14.40
N GLY A 182 -13.31 -7.19 14.19
CA GLY A 182 -13.22 -8.54 14.76
C GLY A 182 -14.01 -9.62 14.01
N GLY A 183 -14.96 -9.23 13.15
CA GLY A 183 -15.78 -10.13 12.32
C GLY A 183 -15.23 -10.37 10.92
N ASP A 184 -13.96 -10.06 10.67
CA ASP A 184 -13.31 -10.16 9.36
C ASP A 184 -13.05 -11.63 8.98
N ALA A 185 -13.88 -12.19 8.12
CA ALA A 185 -13.69 -13.54 7.61
C ALA A 185 -12.38 -13.64 6.78
N PRO A 186 -11.55 -14.67 7.01
CA PRO A 186 -10.38 -14.92 6.18
C PRO A 186 -10.76 -15.03 4.69
N SER A 187 -9.88 -14.52 3.81
CA SER A 187 -10.08 -14.73 2.38
C SER A 187 -10.03 -16.22 2.06
N PRO A 188 -10.98 -16.76 1.26
CA PRO A 188 -10.94 -18.16 0.81
C PRO A 188 -9.64 -18.52 0.08
N SER A 189 -8.92 -17.55 -0.49
CA SER A 189 -7.62 -17.75 -1.11
C SER A 189 -6.54 -18.25 -0.13
N LEU A 190 -6.73 -18.07 1.17
CA LEU A 190 -5.81 -18.57 2.20
C LEU A 190 -5.85 -20.08 2.36
N ASP A 191 -6.92 -20.74 1.90
CA ASP A 191 -7.05 -22.21 1.90
C ASP A 191 -5.98 -22.89 1.03
N ARG A 192 -5.39 -22.14 0.08
CA ARG A 192 -4.25 -22.59 -0.73
C ARG A 192 -2.97 -22.81 0.08
N GLY A 193 -2.92 -22.27 1.29
CA GLY A 193 -1.73 -22.32 2.14
C GLY A 193 -0.57 -21.48 1.61
N ARG A 194 0.50 -21.42 2.41
CA ARG A 194 1.77 -20.83 1.98
C ARG A 194 2.61 -21.91 1.30
N LYS A 195 3.35 -21.54 0.27
CA LYS A 195 4.35 -22.42 -0.33
C LYS A 195 5.38 -22.81 0.75
N PRO A 196 5.84 -24.05 0.78
CA PRO A 196 6.94 -24.45 1.66
C PRO A 196 8.24 -23.76 1.27
N LEU A 197 9.17 -23.66 2.21
CA LEU A 197 10.39 -22.88 2.03
C LEU A 197 11.24 -23.39 0.86
N ASP A 198 11.37 -24.69 0.73
CA ASP A 198 12.15 -25.39 -0.30
C ASP A 198 11.59 -25.18 -1.73
N ALA A 199 10.28 -24.92 -1.85
CA ALA A 199 9.67 -24.61 -3.15
C ALA A 199 9.93 -23.17 -3.64
N VAL A 200 10.51 -22.29 -2.82
CA VAL A 200 10.74 -20.86 -3.14
C VAL A 200 12.16 -20.40 -2.86
N VAL A 201 12.97 -21.22 -2.18
CA VAL A 201 14.36 -20.88 -1.83
C VAL A 201 15.31 -21.85 -2.51
N HIS A 202 16.06 -21.35 -3.46
CA HIS A 202 17.10 -22.11 -4.19
C HIS A 202 18.49 -21.64 -3.70
N ARG A 203 19.32 -22.56 -3.23
CA ARG A 203 20.65 -22.26 -2.66
C ARG A 203 21.76 -22.55 -3.67
N GLY A 204 22.52 -21.50 -4.02
CA GLY A 204 23.67 -21.59 -4.93
C GLY A 204 23.28 -21.56 -6.41
N HIS A 205 22.32 -22.32 -6.84
CA HIS A 205 21.79 -22.34 -8.21
C HIS A 205 20.28 -22.59 -8.20
N TRP A 206 19.61 -22.26 -9.31
CA TRP A 206 18.20 -22.60 -9.48
C TRP A 206 18.07 -24.13 -9.62
N SER A 207 17.14 -24.69 -8.86
CA SER A 207 16.72 -26.11 -9.00
C SER A 207 15.21 -26.15 -9.20
N GLU A 208 14.75 -27.04 -10.07
CA GLU A 208 13.33 -27.35 -10.16
C GLU A 208 12.88 -28.06 -8.87
N PRO A 209 11.68 -27.75 -8.34
CA PRO A 209 11.14 -28.37 -7.12
C PRO A 209 10.84 -29.87 -7.31
#